data_405c546e7750f5d10951e460f3ea5ca1
#
_entry.id   405c546e7750f5d10951e460f3ea5ca1
#
_cell.length_a   1.000
_cell.length_b   1.000
_cell.length_c   1.000
_cell.angle_alpha   90.00
_cell.angle_beta   90.00
_cell.angle_gamma   90.00
#
_symmetry.space_group_name_H-M   'P 1'
#
loop_
_entity.id
_entity.type
_entity.pdbx_description
1 polymer ?
#
loop_
_entity_poly.entity_id
_entity_poly.type
_entity_poly.pdbx_seq_one_letter_code
_entity_poly.pdbx_strand_id
1 'polypeptide(L)'
;MYFLRFTLSLQSKRIRFVKIQKISVLALPLVLAGCSASKYVQEGEYILNKVEVKSDSAEYDAGALKQYVRQKEKPKLFALFKNPFSKKPVIYDSIQARLTCQDLLTAMQNQGFLHAGVSLYTTKRKKAPKLDATYLLHPGEPFFIGKVEYDIEDKNIQDRLQLDNPDNQMLKPGMRFTVEALDNERKRISNLLIDDGYFRFNKDFIHFSADTITGCKDIGVTLHLMNYKANSNAPETPHSRYEIRKINYLSNDSDRIHLRHQVLLNATALKEGSPYSASALQRTYNNFARLQAVKYTNIRFVEAPDSGMLDCNIQISTNKPST
;
A
#
# COMPACT_ATOMS: atom_id res chain seq x y z
N MET A 1 21.73 56.88 29.53
CA MET A 1 22.07 57.21 30.93
C MET A 1 22.09 55.93 31.74
N TYR A 2 23.19 55.73 32.47
CA TYR A 2 23.65 54.64 33.33
C TYR A 2 24.27 53.40 32.68
N PHE A 3 25.62 53.53 32.64
CA PHE A 3 26.64 52.46 32.62
C PHE A 3 26.67 51.71 33.96
N LEU A 4 26.82 50.40 33.89
CA LEU A 4 27.38 49.66 35.03
C LEU A 4 28.45 48.70 34.49
N ARG A 5 29.70 49.07 34.77
CA ARG A 5 30.91 48.24 34.65
C ARG A 5 30.92 47.24 35.79
N PHE A 6 31.15 45.96 35.51
CA PHE A 6 31.62 44.99 36.51
C PHE A 6 33.02 44.52 36.11
N THR A 7 33.95 44.90 36.92
CA THR A 7 35.35 44.42 36.93
C THR A 7 35.42 43.13 37.70
N LEU A 8 35.90 42.05 37.10
CA LEU A 8 36.23 40.79 37.77
C LEU A 8 37.72 40.62 37.85
N SER A 9 38.15 40.54 39.10
CA SER A 9 39.49 40.35 39.63
C SER A 9 40.08 39.01 39.21
N LEU A 10 41.27 39.04 38.66
CA LEU A 10 42.15 37.91 38.41
C LEU A 10 42.75 37.39 39.73
N GLN A 11 42.34 36.20 40.17
CA GLN A 11 43.13 35.45 41.16
C GLN A 11 43.91 34.32 40.48
N SER A 12 45.20 34.52 40.42
CA SER A 12 46.24 33.57 40.07
C SER A 12 46.22 32.36 41.00
N LYS A 13 45.91 31.17 40.45
CA LYS A 13 46.26 29.89 41.11
C LYS A 13 47.34 29.18 40.28
N ARG A 14 48.50 29.05 40.90
CA ARG A 14 49.65 28.27 40.43
C ARG A 14 49.23 26.82 40.19
N ILE A 15 49.33 26.38 38.96
CA ILE A 15 49.22 24.94 38.59
C ILE A 15 50.64 24.37 38.60
N ARG A 16 50.89 23.44 39.51
CA ARG A 16 52.12 22.64 39.57
C ARG A 16 52.24 21.75 38.33
N PHE A 17 53.36 21.86 37.64
CA PHE A 17 53.77 20.94 36.60
C PHE A 17 53.99 19.53 37.21
N VAL A 18 53.09 18.58 36.88
CA VAL A 18 53.33 17.18 37.08
C VAL A 18 54.05 16.67 35.82
N LYS A 19 55.25 16.13 36.02
CA LYS A 19 56.06 15.46 34.99
C LYS A 19 55.26 14.33 34.34
N ILE A 20 54.95 14.47 33.04
CA ILE A 20 54.46 13.37 32.19
C ILE A 20 55.65 12.51 31.84
N GLN A 21 55.82 11.45 32.58
CA GLN A 21 56.77 10.38 32.28
C GLN A 21 56.08 9.41 31.33
N LYS A 22 56.63 9.29 30.14
CA LYS A 22 56.62 8.15 29.21
C LYS A 22 55.45 7.16 29.33
N ILE A 23 54.39 7.38 28.53
CA ILE A 23 53.56 6.31 27.99
C ILE A 23 53.70 6.36 26.48
N SER A 24 54.87 5.91 26.07
CA SER A 24 55.12 5.49 24.69
C SER A 24 55.16 3.96 24.74
N VAL A 25 54.47 3.31 23.80
CA VAL A 25 54.32 1.85 23.62
C VAL A 25 52.96 1.33 24.06
N LEU A 26 51.91 1.64 23.31
CA LEU A 26 50.82 0.73 23.00
C LEU A 26 49.90 1.29 21.85
N ALA A 27 50.49 1.78 20.80
CA ALA A 27 49.75 2.24 19.63
C ALA A 27 50.19 1.47 18.38
N LEU A 28 50.27 0.13 18.48
CA LEU A 28 50.51 -0.72 17.31
C LEU A 28 49.94 -2.12 17.63
N PRO A 29 48.72 -2.45 17.36
CA PRO A 29 48.26 -3.12 16.17
C PRO A 29 46.80 -2.86 15.81
N LEU A 30 46.44 -1.69 15.28
CA LEU A 30 45.08 -1.43 14.81
C LEU A 30 44.95 -1.35 13.30
N VAL A 31 45.93 -1.83 12.56
CA VAL A 31 45.97 -1.70 11.09
C VAL A 31 45.66 -3.00 10.33
N LEU A 32 45.38 -4.11 11.03
CA LEU A 32 45.14 -5.40 10.34
C LEU A 32 43.69 -5.93 10.38
N ALA A 33 42.72 -5.13 10.75
CA ALA A 33 41.30 -5.55 10.74
C ALA A 33 40.56 -5.26 9.40
N GLY A 34 41.29 -4.98 8.32
CA GLY A 34 40.70 -4.53 7.03
C GLY A 34 40.23 -5.65 6.08
N CYS A 35 40.34 -6.94 6.39
CA CYS A 35 40.13 -8.01 5.40
C CYS A 35 39.16 -9.12 5.80
N SER A 36 38.21 -8.93 6.69
CA SER A 36 37.29 -10.02 7.08
C SER A 36 36.09 -10.23 6.14
N ALA A 37 35.75 -9.25 5.32
CA ALA A 37 34.60 -9.35 4.41
C ALA A 37 34.89 -10.20 3.17
N SER A 38 36.14 -10.30 2.74
CA SER A 38 36.55 -11.09 1.56
C SER A 38 36.49 -12.61 1.78
N LYS A 39 36.46 -13.09 3.03
CA LYS A 39 36.32 -14.53 3.35
C LYS A 39 35.00 -15.16 2.93
N TYR A 40 33.98 -14.35 2.63
CA TYR A 40 32.62 -14.80 2.30
C TYR A 40 32.27 -14.65 0.83
N VAL A 41 33.23 -14.28 -0.01
CA VAL A 41 33.01 -13.99 -1.44
C VAL A 41 33.78 -15.06 -2.25
N GLN A 42 33.07 -15.78 -3.11
CA GLN A 42 33.67 -16.74 -4.04
C GLN A 42 34.36 -16.01 -5.21
N GLU A 43 35.21 -16.70 -5.96
CA GLU A 43 35.84 -16.14 -7.14
C GLU A 43 34.77 -15.71 -8.17
N GLY A 44 34.81 -14.45 -8.60
CA GLY A 44 33.80 -13.87 -9.49
C GLY A 44 32.64 -13.19 -8.83
N GLU A 45 32.43 -13.34 -7.52
CA GLU A 45 31.37 -12.65 -6.76
C GLU A 45 31.82 -11.28 -6.26
N TYR A 46 30.87 -10.41 -6.02
CA TYR A 46 31.09 -9.06 -5.50
C TYR A 46 30.15 -8.73 -4.35
N ILE A 47 30.67 -8.07 -3.32
CA ILE A 47 29.87 -7.51 -2.24
C ILE A 47 29.14 -6.26 -2.76
N LEU A 48 27.84 -6.20 -2.59
CA LEU A 48 27.05 -5.01 -2.88
C LEU A 48 27.38 -3.92 -1.86
N ASN A 49 28.08 -2.87 -2.31
CA ASN A 49 28.62 -1.83 -1.45
C ASN A 49 27.73 -0.57 -1.41
N LYS A 50 27.13 -0.22 -2.55
CA LYS A 50 26.24 0.93 -2.68
C LYS A 50 25.16 0.67 -3.72
N VAL A 51 23.93 1.10 -3.43
CA VAL A 51 22.82 1.08 -4.37
C VAL A 51 22.24 2.48 -4.49
N GLU A 52 22.17 2.97 -5.73
CA GLU A 52 21.59 4.26 -6.03
C GLU A 52 20.48 4.14 -7.06
N VAL A 53 19.40 4.90 -6.85
CA VAL A 53 18.36 5.13 -7.85
C VAL A 53 18.41 6.61 -8.19
N LYS A 54 18.61 6.93 -9.46
CA LYS A 54 18.72 8.29 -9.99
C LYS A 54 17.76 8.44 -11.16
N SER A 55 17.39 9.67 -11.49
CA SER A 55 16.65 10.00 -12.69
C SER A 55 17.49 10.92 -13.57
N ASP A 56 17.31 10.82 -14.87
CA ASP A 56 17.82 11.79 -15.84
C ASP A 56 16.93 13.05 -15.91
N SER A 57 15.67 12.95 -15.44
CA SER A 57 14.79 14.10 -15.28
C SER A 57 14.90 14.69 -13.87
N ALA A 58 15.16 16.00 -13.79
CA ALA A 58 15.23 16.71 -12.51
C ALA A 58 13.87 16.85 -11.81
N GLU A 59 12.78 16.75 -12.56
CA GLU A 59 11.42 16.88 -12.06
C GLU A 59 10.87 15.56 -11.48
N TYR A 60 11.55 14.42 -11.75
CA TYR A 60 11.10 13.11 -11.32
C TYR A 60 11.78 12.68 -10.02
N ASP A 61 11.00 12.46 -8.95
CA ASP A 61 11.53 11.96 -7.66
C ASP A 61 11.88 10.48 -7.72
N ALA A 62 13.13 10.19 -8.10
CA ALA A 62 13.68 8.84 -8.06
C ALA A 62 13.76 8.25 -6.64
N GLY A 63 13.76 9.10 -5.60
CA GLY A 63 13.88 8.70 -4.20
C GLY A 63 12.70 7.85 -3.75
N ALA A 64 11.48 8.17 -4.21
CA ALA A 64 10.26 7.44 -3.91
C ALA A 64 10.31 5.98 -4.40
N LEU A 65 11.08 5.68 -5.46
CA LEU A 65 11.17 4.34 -6.02
C LEU A 65 12.22 3.43 -5.36
N LYS A 66 13.02 3.93 -4.42
CA LYS A 66 14.00 3.10 -3.68
C LYS A 66 13.38 1.92 -2.93
N GLN A 67 12.10 1.98 -2.61
CA GLN A 67 11.37 0.87 -1.97
C GLN A 67 11.29 -0.38 -2.87
N TYR A 68 11.29 -0.22 -4.19
CA TYR A 68 11.22 -1.31 -5.17
C TYR A 68 12.58 -1.99 -5.42
N VAL A 69 13.67 -1.48 -4.84
CA VAL A 69 14.98 -2.11 -4.94
C VAL A 69 15.03 -3.35 -4.06
N ARG A 70 15.21 -4.51 -4.68
CA ARG A 70 15.19 -5.83 -4.02
C ARG A 70 16.42 -6.06 -3.15
N GLN A 71 17.60 -5.68 -3.63
CA GLN A 71 18.84 -5.78 -2.87
C GLN A 71 19.31 -4.41 -2.38
N LYS A 72 19.44 -4.26 -1.07
CA LYS A 72 19.93 -3.04 -0.42
C LYS A 72 21.29 -3.28 0.22
N GLU A 73 22.16 -2.29 0.16
CA GLU A 73 23.40 -2.27 0.91
C GLU A 73 23.17 -2.25 2.41
N LYS A 74 24.13 -2.74 3.17
CA LYS A 74 24.06 -2.65 4.64
C LYS A 74 24.28 -1.20 5.11
N PRO A 75 23.46 -0.69 6.05
CA PRO A 75 23.68 0.61 6.65
C PRO A 75 25.03 0.67 7.35
N LYS A 76 25.90 1.60 6.96
CA LYS A 76 27.26 1.77 7.51
C LYS A 76 27.27 2.12 8.99
N LEU A 77 26.25 2.81 9.49
CA LEU A 77 26.17 3.28 10.87
C LEU A 77 25.94 2.14 11.88
N PHE A 78 25.26 1.06 11.48
CA PHE A 78 24.99 -0.09 12.37
C PHE A 78 26.20 -1.03 12.55
N ALA A 79 27.24 -0.91 11.74
CA ALA A 79 28.45 -1.69 11.90
C ALA A 79 29.25 -1.32 13.16
N LEU A 80 29.04 -0.12 13.70
CA LEU A 80 29.74 0.38 14.89
C LEU A 80 29.11 -0.04 16.24
N PHE A 81 27.80 -0.37 16.25
CA PHE A 81 27.05 -0.56 17.51
C PHE A 81 26.46 -1.95 17.74
N LYS A 82 26.48 -2.85 16.78
CA LYS A 82 26.00 -4.24 16.95
C LYS A 82 26.98 -5.22 16.32
N ASN A 83 27.61 -6.02 17.20
CA ASN A 83 28.44 -7.20 16.93
C ASN A 83 28.91 -7.34 15.45
N PRO A 84 30.12 -6.92 15.11
CA PRO A 84 30.63 -6.93 13.73
C PRO A 84 30.74 -8.35 13.13
N PHE A 85 30.59 -9.39 13.95
CA PHE A 85 30.81 -10.79 13.56
C PHE A 85 29.57 -11.54 13.07
N SER A 86 28.36 -10.98 13.14
CA SER A 86 27.13 -11.76 12.94
C SER A 86 26.41 -11.58 11.62
N LYS A 87 26.85 -10.73 10.70
CA LYS A 87 26.10 -10.54 9.43
C LYS A 87 26.97 -10.72 8.19
N LYS A 88 26.67 -11.81 7.46
CA LYS A 88 27.25 -12.07 6.13
C LYS A 88 27.06 -10.84 5.22
N PRO A 89 28.02 -10.46 4.38
CA PRO A 89 27.87 -9.38 3.40
C PRO A 89 26.73 -9.70 2.43
N VAL A 90 26.11 -8.67 1.85
CA VAL A 90 25.16 -8.86 0.75
C VAL A 90 25.98 -9.05 -0.52
N ILE A 91 25.88 -10.24 -1.12
CA ILE A 91 26.50 -10.54 -2.41
C ILE A 91 25.61 -9.98 -3.51
N TYR A 92 26.21 -9.30 -4.50
CA TYR A 92 25.50 -8.81 -5.66
C TYR A 92 24.96 -9.97 -6.49
N ASP A 93 23.67 -9.96 -6.74
CA ASP A 93 22.97 -10.92 -7.59
C ASP A 93 22.42 -10.20 -8.83
N SER A 94 22.92 -10.59 -9.98
CA SER A 94 22.52 -9.99 -11.26
C SER A 94 21.07 -10.29 -11.64
N ILE A 95 20.50 -11.41 -11.15
CA ILE A 95 19.09 -11.75 -11.38
C ILE A 95 18.21 -10.78 -10.57
N GLN A 96 18.50 -10.60 -9.29
CA GLN A 96 17.78 -9.65 -8.45
C GLN A 96 17.91 -8.19 -8.94
N ALA A 97 19.07 -7.84 -9.48
CA ALA A 97 19.28 -6.53 -10.08
C ALA A 97 18.41 -6.31 -11.33
N ARG A 98 18.28 -7.32 -12.18
CA ARG A 98 17.41 -7.29 -13.38
C ARG A 98 15.93 -7.23 -13.00
N LEU A 99 15.50 -8.02 -12.01
CA LEU A 99 14.15 -7.95 -11.47
C LEU A 99 13.85 -6.57 -10.87
N THR A 100 14.84 -5.94 -10.21
CA THR A 100 14.71 -4.55 -9.74
C THR A 100 14.47 -3.58 -10.90
N CYS A 101 15.16 -3.75 -12.05
CA CYS A 101 14.86 -2.91 -13.23
C CYS A 101 13.43 -3.07 -13.70
N GLN A 102 12.89 -4.28 -13.71
CA GLN A 102 11.49 -4.53 -14.08
C GLN A 102 10.52 -3.91 -13.08
N ASP A 103 10.77 -4.06 -11.78
CA ASP A 103 9.93 -3.47 -10.74
C ASP A 103 9.91 -1.92 -10.82
N LEU A 104 11.07 -1.31 -11.04
CA LEU A 104 11.21 0.14 -11.24
C LEU A 104 10.49 0.63 -12.50
N LEU A 105 10.63 -0.11 -13.62
CA LEU A 105 9.93 0.17 -14.87
C LEU A 105 8.41 0.12 -14.67
N THR A 106 7.91 -0.96 -14.09
CA THR A 106 6.48 -1.14 -13.80
C THR A 106 5.97 -0.03 -12.88
N ALA A 107 6.75 0.36 -11.85
CA ALA A 107 6.36 1.44 -10.95
C ALA A 107 6.23 2.79 -11.68
N MET A 108 7.11 3.11 -12.64
CA MET A 108 6.98 4.32 -13.45
C MET A 108 5.78 4.24 -14.42
N GLN A 109 5.57 3.09 -15.05
CA GLN A 109 4.41 2.89 -15.93
C GLN A 109 3.08 3.03 -15.17
N ASN A 110 3.00 2.51 -13.95
CA ASN A 110 1.84 2.68 -13.07
C ASN A 110 1.58 4.13 -12.68
N GLN A 111 2.59 4.99 -12.74
CA GLN A 111 2.50 6.44 -12.53
C GLN A 111 2.19 7.23 -13.81
N GLY A 112 1.96 6.55 -14.94
CA GLY A 112 1.59 7.16 -16.21
C GLY A 112 2.76 7.48 -17.14
N PHE A 113 3.95 6.99 -16.86
CA PHE A 113 5.12 7.14 -17.74
C PHE A 113 5.26 5.88 -18.61
N LEU A 114 4.37 5.71 -19.60
CA LEU A 114 4.26 4.46 -20.37
C LEU A 114 5.50 4.13 -21.18
N HIS A 115 6.26 5.14 -21.62
CA HIS A 115 7.51 4.98 -22.38
C HIS A 115 8.76 5.06 -21.49
N ALA A 116 8.59 4.87 -20.18
CA ALA A 116 9.73 4.87 -19.27
C ALA A 116 10.76 3.79 -19.61
N GLY A 117 11.99 4.03 -19.20
CA GLY A 117 13.09 3.07 -19.30
C GLY A 117 13.92 3.03 -18.03
N VAL A 118 14.66 1.94 -17.81
CA VAL A 118 15.61 1.79 -16.70
C VAL A 118 16.92 1.25 -17.21
N SER A 119 18.03 1.95 -16.91
CA SER A 119 19.39 1.52 -17.21
C SER A 119 20.12 1.14 -15.92
N LEU A 120 20.75 -0.05 -15.91
CA LEU A 120 21.56 -0.51 -14.78
C LEU A 120 23.03 -0.33 -15.09
N TYR A 121 23.71 0.43 -14.24
CA TYR A 121 25.16 0.61 -14.27
C TYR A 121 25.79 -0.04 -13.05
N THR A 122 26.84 -0.83 -13.26
CA THR A 122 27.61 -1.48 -12.19
C THR A 122 29.05 -1.01 -12.26
N THR A 123 29.61 -0.62 -11.11
CA THR A 123 31.01 -0.17 -11.01
C THR A 123 31.75 -1.02 -9.99
N LYS A 124 32.76 -1.76 -10.46
CA LYS A 124 33.65 -2.57 -9.62
C LYS A 124 34.71 -1.69 -8.97
N ARG A 125 34.97 -1.91 -7.68
CA ARG A 125 36.01 -1.17 -6.95
C ARG A 125 37.37 -1.87 -7.11
N LYS A 126 38.41 -1.08 -7.44
CA LYS A 126 39.77 -1.60 -7.76
C LYS A 126 40.48 -2.32 -6.58
N LYS A 127 40.17 -1.93 -5.33
CA LYS A 127 40.92 -2.40 -4.13
C LYS A 127 40.20 -3.46 -3.28
N ALA A 128 39.00 -3.86 -3.65
CA ALA A 128 38.20 -4.83 -2.88
C ALA A 128 37.16 -5.50 -3.79
N PRO A 129 36.73 -6.75 -3.51
CA PRO A 129 35.65 -7.40 -4.25
C PRO A 129 34.29 -6.75 -3.93
N LYS A 130 34.15 -5.46 -4.26
CA LYS A 130 32.96 -4.64 -4.04
C LYS A 130 32.44 -4.08 -5.34
N LEU A 131 31.11 -3.97 -5.42
CA LEU A 131 30.40 -3.43 -6.58
C LEU A 131 29.37 -2.39 -6.10
N ASP A 132 29.32 -1.28 -6.80
CA ASP A 132 28.28 -0.26 -6.67
C ASP A 132 27.29 -0.42 -7.83
N ALA A 133 25.97 -0.49 -7.54
CA ALA A 133 24.90 -0.58 -8.53
C ALA A 133 24.15 0.75 -8.59
N THR A 134 23.95 1.28 -9.79
CA THR A 134 23.17 2.51 -10.02
C THR A 134 22.09 2.22 -11.04
N TYR A 135 20.84 2.40 -10.63
CA TYR A 135 19.66 2.34 -11.49
C TYR A 135 19.37 3.77 -11.97
N LEU A 136 19.51 4.01 -13.26
CA LEU A 136 19.17 5.29 -13.89
C LEU A 136 17.80 5.16 -14.53
N LEU A 137 16.86 5.97 -14.05
CA LEU A 137 15.49 6.03 -14.51
C LEU A 137 15.37 7.03 -15.66
N HIS A 138 14.68 6.63 -16.70
CA HIS A 138 14.31 7.44 -17.86
C HIS A 138 12.78 7.53 -17.90
N PRO A 139 12.13 8.42 -17.13
CA PRO A 139 10.67 8.45 -17.06
C PRO A 139 10.03 8.83 -18.39
N GLY A 140 10.65 9.69 -19.19
CA GLY A 140 10.02 10.26 -20.37
C GLY A 140 8.89 11.22 -19.98
N GLU A 141 7.93 11.40 -20.88
CA GLU A 141 6.78 12.26 -20.65
C GLU A 141 5.59 11.47 -20.07
N PRO A 142 4.83 12.08 -19.14
CA PRO A 142 3.62 11.43 -18.60
C PRO A 142 2.48 11.48 -19.60
N PHE A 143 1.61 10.47 -19.53
CA PHE A 143 0.36 10.39 -20.27
C PHE A 143 -0.82 10.90 -19.44
N PHE A 144 -1.83 11.47 -20.13
CA PHE A 144 -3.02 12.02 -19.50
C PHE A 144 -4.29 11.38 -20.07
N ILE A 145 -5.36 11.39 -19.29
CA ILE A 145 -6.67 10.90 -19.69
C ILE A 145 -7.29 11.96 -20.61
N GLY A 146 -7.55 11.63 -21.87
CA GLY A 146 -8.20 12.51 -22.83
C GLY A 146 -9.72 12.35 -22.80
N LYS A 147 -10.20 11.10 -22.83
CA LYS A 147 -11.62 10.75 -22.87
C LYS A 147 -11.88 9.57 -21.95
N VAL A 148 -13.04 9.54 -21.29
CA VAL A 148 -13.54 8.41 -20.51
C VAL A 148 -14.86 7.95 -21.09
N GLU A 149 -14.94 6.68 -21.45
CA GLU A 149 -16.15 6.03 -21.95
C GLU A 149 -16.54 4.85 -21.08
N TYR A 150 -17.85 4.54 -21.05
CA TYR A 150 -18.40 3.42 -20.31
C TYR A 150 -19.10 2.49 -21.27
N ASP A 151 -18.59 1.27 -21.39
CA ASP A 151 -19.14 0.18 -22.19
C ASP A 151 -19.75 -0.86 -21.24
N ILE A 152 -21.04 -0.72 -20.98
CA ILE A 152 -21.79 -1.50 -19.99
C ILE A 152 -23.04 -2.07 -20.66
N GLU A 153 -23.10 -3.40 -20.79
CA GLU A 153 -24.23 -4.10 -21.40
C GLU A 153 -25.47 -4.14 -20.51
N ASP A 154 -25.28 -4.20 -19.17
CA ASP A 154 -26.38 -4.21 -18.19
C ASP A 154 -26.98 -2.81 -18.06
N LYS A 155 -28.19 -2.64 -18.65
CA LYS A 155 -28.91 -1.36 -18.65
C LYS A 155 -29.21 -0.83 -17.25
N ASN A 156 -29.51 -1.71 -16.30
CA ASN A 156 -29.82 -1.26 -14.92
C ASN A 156 -28.60 -0.64 -14.27
N ILE A 157 -27.43 -1.24 -14.50
CA ILE A 157 -26.15 -0.70 -14.01
C ILE A 157 -25.78 0.57 -14.78
N GLN A 158 -25.93 0.57 -16.08
CA GLN A 158 -25.68 1.75 -16.92
C GLN A 158 -26.52 2.94 -16.45
N ASP A 159 -27.82 2.75 -16.33
CA ASP A 159 -28.75 3.80 -15.86
C ASP A 159 -28.37 4.27 -14.44
N ARG A 160 -28.03 3.34 -13.56
CA ARG A 160 -27.61 3.66 -12.20
C ARG A 160 -26.34 4.52 -12.15
N LEU A 161 -25.38 4.25 -13.00
CA LEU A 161 -24.14 5.03 -13.09
C LEU A 161 -24.35 6.37 -13.79
N GLN A 162 -25.28 6.50 -14.72
CA GLN A 162 -25.66 7.78 -15.33
C GLN A 162 -26.39 8.71 -14.35
N LEU A 163 -27.14 8.17 -13.39
CA LEU A 163 -27.81 8.92 -12.34
C LEU A 163 -26.83 9.39 -11.23
N ASP A 164 -25.62 8.85 -11.20
CA ASP A 164 -24.61 9.30 -10.25
C ASP A 164 -24.08 10.70 -10.65
N ASN A 165 -23.77 11.50 -9.65
CA ASN A 165 -23.21 12.84 -9.89
C ASN A 165 -21.86 12.72 -10.63
N PRO A 166 -21.68 13.36 -11.80
CA PRO A 166 -20.41 13.36 -12.52
C PRO A 166 -19.23 13.86 -11.67
N ASP A 167 -19.48 14.70 -10.69
CA ASP A 167 -18.43 15.17 -9.76
C ASP A 167 -17.84 14.06 -8.90
N ASN A 168 -18.59 12.97 -8.68
CA ASN A 168 -18.11 11.80 -7.94
C ASN A 168 -17.15 10.92 -8.75
N GLN A 169 -17.11 11.07 -10.07
CA GLN A 169 -16.22 10.28 -10.93
C GLN A 169 -14.75 10.57 -10.58
N MET A 170 -13.98 9.50 -10.38
CA MET A 170 -12.56 9.60 -10.07
C MET A 170 -11.68 9.75 -11.31
N LEU A 171 -12.20 9.39 -12.49
CA LEU A 171 -11.52 9.58 -13.78
C LEU A 171 -12.08 10.80 -14.48
N LYS A 172 -11.23 11.78 -14.76
CA LYS A 172 -11.63 13.01 -15.48
C LYS A 172 -10.61 13.32 -16.60
N PRO A 173 -11.05 13.87 -17.72
CA PRO A 173 -10.14 14.37 -18.75
C PRO A 173 -9.13 15.35 -18.16
N GLY A 174 -7.88 15.29 -18.63
CA GLY A 174 -6.77 16.10 -18.15
C GLY A 174 -6.04 15.56 -16.91
N MET A 175 -6.58 14.53 -16.24
CA MET A 175 -5.86 13.86 -15.15
C MET A 175 -4.73 12.99 -15.69
N ARG A 176 -3.66 12.81 -14.90
CA ARG A 176 -2.60 11.87 -15.24
C ARG A 176 -3.17 10.45 -15.30
N PHE A 177 -2.82 9.71 -16.35
CA PHE A 177 -3.18 8.31 -16.51
C PHE A 177 -2.35 7.46 -15.53
N THR A 178 -2.95 7.00 -14.44
CA THR A 178 -2.28 6.18 -13.43
C THR A 178 -3.11 4.96 -13.07
N VAL A 179 -2.45 3.85 -12.73
CA VAL A 179 -3.15 2.64 -12.25
C VAL A 179 -3.95 2.93 -10.97
N GLU A 180 -3.45 3.83 -10.11
CA GLU A 180 -4.16 4.24 -8.91
C GLU A 180 -5.50 4.95 -9.22
N ALA A 181 -5.52 5.85 -10.21
CA ALA A 181 -6.75 6.54 -10.62
C ALA A 181 -7.78 5.54 -11.15
N LEU A 182 -7.36 4.57 -11.98
CA LEU A 182 -8.21 3.50 -12.49
C LEU A 182 -8.76 2.61 -11.35
N ASP A 183 -7.91 2.20 -10.40
CA ASP A 183 -8.35 1.37 -9.28
C ASP A 183 -9.28 2.12 -8.32
N ASN A 184 -9.09 3.43 -8.14
CA ASN A 184 -10.00 4.25 -7.36
C ASN A 184 -11.39 4.35 -8.01
N GLU A 185 -11.48 4.48 -9.33
CA GLU A 185 -12.76 4.45 -10.05
C GLU A 185 -13.42 3.07 -9.94
N ARG A 186 -12.67 1.97 -10.08
CA ARG A 186 -13.19 0.61 -9.82
C ARG A 186 -13.79 0.49 -8.43
N LYS A 187 -13.10 0.99 -7.41
CA LYS A 187 -13.57 0.95 -6.01
C LYS A 187 -14.82 1.79 -5.84
N ARG A 188 -14.86 2.98 -6.43
CA ARG A 188 -16.03 3.87 -6.36
C ARG A 188 -17.27 3.19 -6.94
N ILE A 189 -17.17 2.68 -8.16
CA ILE A 189 -18.27 1.99 -8.83
C ILE A 189 -18.68 0.73 -8.08
N SER A 190 -17.70 -0.08 -7.64
CA SER A 190 -17.99 -1.29 -6.88
C SER A 190 -18.74 -0.98 -5.59
N ASN A 191 -18.31 0.04 -4.83
CA ASN A 191 -18.99 0.44 -3.59
C ASN A 191 -20.40 0.96 -3.86
N LEU A 192 -20.57 1.76 -4.92
CA LEU A 192 -21.88 2.27 -5.33
C LEU A 192 -22.86 1.13 -5.64
N LEU A 193 -22.44 0.15 -6.44
CA LEU A 193 -23.26 -0.98 -6.83
C LEU A 193 -23.56 -1.92 -5.65
N ILE A 194 -22.56 -2.21 -4.83
CA ILE A 194 -22.75 -3.03 -3.63
C ILE A 194 -23.75 -2.36 -2.66
N ASP A 195 -23.70 -1.03 -2.53
CA ASP A 195 -24.64 -0.29 -1.69
C ASP A 195 -26.05 -0.21 -2.30
N ASP A 196 -26.16 -0.44 -3.60
CA ASP A 196 -27.44 -0.49 -4.33
C ASP A 196 -28.01 -1.93 -4.46
N GLY A 197 -27.47 -2.88 -3.72
CA GLY A 197 -27.99 -4.24 -3.62
C GLY A 197 -27.26 -5.30 -4.42
N TYR A 198 -26.24 -4.97 -5.20
CA TYR A 198 -25.48 -5.96 -5.98
C TYR A 198 -24.49 -6.72 -5.07
N PHE A 199 -25.01 -7.56 -4.18
CA PHE A 199 -24.29 -8.26 -3.11
C PHE A 199 -23.06 -9.06 -3.58
N ARG A 200 -23.15 -9.68 -4.77
CA ARG A 200 -22.04 -10.48 -5.36
C ARG A 200 -21.09 -9.67 -6.22
N PHE A 201 -21.31 -8.36 -6.35
CA PHE A 201 -20.46 -7.50 -7.15
C PHE A 201 -19.12 -7.25 -6.47
N ASN A 202 -18.06 -7.20 -7.26
CA ASN A 202 -16.73 -6.78 -6.80
C ASN A 202 -16.00 -6.02 -7.93
N LYS A 203 -14.90 -5.36 -7.59
CA LYS A 203 -14.12 -4.53 -8.52
C LYS A 203 -13.48 -5.32 -9.68
N ASP A 204 -13.35 -6.64 -9.56
CA ASP A 204 -12.70 -7.47 -10.58
C ASP A 204 -13.57 -7.70 -11.81
N PHE A 205 -14.87 -7.36 -11.71
CA PHE A 205 -15.76 -7.29 -12.88
C PHE A 205 -15.53 -6.05 -13.74
N ILE A 206 -14.73 -5.08 -13.29
CA ILE A 206 -14.45 -3.84 -14.02
C ILE A 206 -13.04 -3.92 -14.61
N HIS A 207 -12.98 -3.80 -15.93
CA HIS A 207 -11.75 -3.73 -16.72
C HIS A 207 -11.65 -2.41 -17.45
N PHE A 208 -10.42 -1.98 -17.75
CA PHE A 208 -10.19 -0.81 -18.58
C PHE A 208 -9.41 -1.21 -19.83
N SER A 209 -9.84 -0.70 -20.97
CA SER A 209 -9.01 -0.60 -22.15
C SER A 209 -8.51 0.83 -22.30
N ALA A 210 -7.32 0.98 -22.84
CA ALA A 210 -6.68 2.27 -23.05
C ALA A 210 -6.19 2.38 -24.49
N ASP A 211 -6.68 3.35 -25.22
CA ASP A 211 -6.31 3.60 -26.61
C ASP A 211 -5.31 4.74 -26.69
N THR A 212 -4.12 4.42 -27.19
CA THR A 212 -3.06 5.40 -27.42
C THR A 212 -2.98 5.73 -28.91
N ILE A 213 -3.14 7.00 -29.24
CA ILE A 213 -2.92 7.49 -30.61
C ILE A 213 -1.44 7.83 -30.74
N THR A 214 -0.76 7.30 -31.74
CA THR A 214 0.65 7.59 -32.01
C THR A 214 0.90 9.11 -32.10
N GLY A 215 1.79 9.62 -31.28
CA GLY A 215 2.14 11.05 -31.21
C GLY A 215 1.22 11.90 -30.32
N CYS A 216 0.20 11.30 -29.67
CA CYS A 216 -0.67 11.97 -28.71
C CYS A 216 -0.30 11.55 -27.28
N LYS A 217 -0.34 12.48 -26.33
CA LYS A 217 -0.14 12.21 -24.89
C LYS A 217 -1.45 11.91 -24.18
N ASP A 218 -2.57 12.10 -24.86
CA ASP A 218 -3.90 11.84 -24.35
C ASP A 218 -4.33 10.42 -24.66
N ILE A 219 -4.84 9.74 -23.65
CA ILE A 219 -5.31 8.36 -23.73
C ILE A 219 -6.83 8.34 -23.63
N GLY A 220 -7.49 7.69 -24.59
CA GLY A 220 -8.89 7.28 -24.46
C GLY A 220 -8.98 6.10 -23.50
N VAL A 221 -9.79 6.23 -22.45
CA VAL A 221 -10.01 5.16 -21.46
C VAL A 221 -11.45 4.67 -21.60
N THR A 222 -11.65 3.38 -21.86
CA THR A 222 -12.98 2.76 -21.86
C THR A 222 -13.09 1.79 -20.70
N LEU A 223 -14.11 1.99 -19.87
CA LEU A 223 -14.47 1.07 -18.79
C LEU A 223 -15.41 0.01 -19.34
N HIS A 224 -15.04 -1.26 -19.17
CA HIS A 224 -15.87 -2.42 -19.47
C HIS A 224 -16.33 -3.08 -18.18
N LEU A 225 -17.61 -3.39 -18.09
CA LEU A 225 -18.18 -4.13 -16.97
C LEU A 225 -18.56 -5.53 -17.43
N MET A 226 -17.89 -6.53 -16.90
CA MET A 226 -18.13 -7.94 -17.21
C MET A 226 -19.37 -8.45 -16.50
N ASN A 227 -20.09 -9.34 -17.17
CA ASN A 227 -21.23 -10.07 -16.60
C ASN A 227 -20.79 -11.02 -15.47
N TYR A 228 -21.73 -11.36 -14.59
CA TYR A 228 -21.49 -12.30 -13.51
C TYR A 228 -21.31 -13.73 -14.04
N LYS A 229 -20.32 -14.42 -13.49
CA LYS A 229 -20.04 -15.82 -13.79
C LYS A 229 -19.81 -16.58 -12.47
N ALA A 230 -20.65 -17.55 -12.17
CA ALA A 230 -20.58 -18.28 -10.91
C ALA A 230 -19.31 -19.15 -10.78
N ASN A 231 -18.83 -19.69 -11.92
CA ASN A 231 -17.57 -20.42 -12.04
C ASN A 231 -17.09 -20.39 -13.49
N SER A 232 -15.91 -20.90 -13.78
CA SER A 232 -15.29 -20.84 -15.13
C SER A 232 -16.12 -21.49 -16.24
N ASN A 233 -17.01 -22.43 -15.89
CA ASN A 233 -17.84 -23.18 -16.84
C ASN A 233 -19.31 -22.74 -16.83
N ALA A 234 -19.71 -21.83 -15.95
CA ALA A 234 -21.06 -21.31 -15.90
C ALA A 234 -21.32 -20.31 -17.02
N PRO A 235 -22.56 -20.19 -17.53
CA PRO A 235 -22.93 -19.12 -18.43
C PRO A 235 -22.80 -17.76 -17.76
N GLU A 236 -22.51 -16.76 -18.54
CA GLU A 236 -22.52 -15.37 -18.09
C GLU A 236 -23.97 -14.91 -17.93
N THR A 237 -24.25 -14.21 -16.84
CA THR A 237 -25.57 -13.68 -16.51
C THR A 237 -25.43 -12.23 -16.02
N PRO A 238 -26.46 -11.38 -16.20
CA PRO A 238 -26.49 -10.06 -15.59
C PRO A 238 -26.31 -10.14 -14.08
N HIS A 239 -25.78 -9.09 -13.48
CA HIS A 239 -25.66 -8.99 -12.04
C HIS A 239 -27.02 -8.87 -11.37
N SER A 240 -27.27 -9.69 -10.34
CA SER A 240 -28.52 -9.68 -9.59
C SER A 240 -28.47 -8.72 -8.41
N ARG A 241 -29.55 -7.98 -8.19
CA ARG A 241 -29.76 -7.20 -6.96
C ARG A 241 -30.37 -8.09 -5.89
N TYR A 242 -29.98 -7.86 -4.64
CA TYR A 242 -30.43 -8.60 -3.49
C TYR A 242 -31.07 -7.65 -2.48
N GLU A 243 -32.17 -8.11 -1.86
CA GLU A 243 -32.87 -7.41 -0.79
C GLU A 243 -32.77 -8.21 0.52
N ILE A 244 -32.77 -7.51 1.65
CA ILE A 244 -32.77 -8.13 2.96
C ILE A 244 -34.19 -8.64 3.26
N ARG A 245 -34.36 -9.97 3.27
CA ARG A 245 -35.64 -10.60 3.56
C ARG A 245 -35.94 -10.56 5.05
N LYS A 246 -34.97 -10.96 5.89
CA LYS A 246 -35.14 -11.08 7.33
C LYS A 246 -33.82 -10.83 8.06
N ILE A 247 -33.95 -10.23 9.26
CA ILE A 247 -32.83 -10.02 10.17
C ILE A 247 -33.03 -10.87 11.43
N ASN A 248 -32.16 -11.85 11.64
CA ASN A 248 -32.20 -12.74 12.78
C ASN A 248 -31.09 -12.38 13.77
N TYR A 249 -31.41 -12.23 15.04
CA TYR A 249 -30.46 -12.06 16.13
C TYR A 249 -30.23 -13.38 16.83
N LEU A 250 -28.99 -13.85 16.82
CA LEU A 250 -28.59 -15.17 17.36
C LEU A 250 -27.54 -14.95 18.46
N SER A 251 -27.67 -15.72 19.56
CA SER A 251 -26.60 -15.77 20.54
C SER A 251 -25.47 -16.66 20.01
N ASN A 252 -24.23 -16.20 20.16
CA ASN A 252 -23.05 -16.99 19.80
C ASN A 252 -22.67 -17.96 20.94
N ASP A 253 -23.06 -17.63 22.16
CA ASP A 253 -22.90 -18.49 23.34
C ASP A 253 -24.18 -19.25 23.57
N SER A 254 -24.14 -20.36 24.32
CA SER A 254 -25.34 -21.10 24.71
C SER A 254 -26.34 -20.32 25.56
N ASP A 255 -25.95 -19.13 26.00
CA ASP A 255 -26.77 -18.17 26.73
C ASP A 255 -27.59 -17.26 25.79
N ARG A 256 -28.66 -16.69 26.33
CA ARG A 256 -29.45 -15.67 25.62
C ARG A 256 -28.67 -14.38 25.43
N ILE A 257 -29.08 -13.58 24.44
CA ILE A 257 -28.57 -12.22 24.26
C ILE A 257 -29.05 -11.34 25.42
N HIS A 258 -28.10 -10.79 26.22
CA HIS A 258 -28.41 -9.91 27.36
C HIS A 258 -28.58 -8.43 26.93
N LEU A 259 -29.33 -8.20 25.85
CA LEU A 259 -29.68 -6.88 25.35
C LEU A 259 -31.19 -6.83 25.09
N ARG A 260 -31.80 -5.67 25.33
CA ARG A 260 -33.20 -5.42 24.96
C ARG A 260 -33.33 -5.42 23.43
N HIS A 261 -34.39 -5.99 22.90
CA HIS A 261 -34.64 -6.07 21.46
C HIS A 261 -34.54 -4.69 20.77
N GLN A 262 -35.05 -3.64 21.41
CA GLN A 262 -34.95 -2.27 20.88
C GLN A 262 -33.51 -1.78 20.72
N VAL A 263 -32.59 -2.20 21.56
CA VAL A 263 -31.15 -1.87 21.44
C VAL A 263 -30.54 -2.56 20.22
N LEU A 264 -30.92 -3.81 19.98
CA LEU A 264 -30.51 -4.56 18.79
C LEU A 264 -30.98 -3.88 17.50
N LEU A 265 -32.26 -3.50 17.46
CA LEU A 265 -32.86 -2.79 16.33
C LEU A 265 -32.15 -1.45 16.09
N ASN A 266 -31.93 -0.65 17.13
CA ASN A 266 -31.29 0.66 17.02
C ASN A 266 -29.82 0.55 16.58
N ALA A 267 -29.11 -0.52 16.94
CA ALA A 267 -27.74 -0.76 16.53
C ALA A 267 -27.63 -1.26 15.06
N THR A 268 -28.71 -1.83 14.52
CA THR A 268 -28.76 -2.41 13.19
C THR A 268 -29.12 -1.34 12.16
N ALA A 269 -28.19 -0.98 11.28
CA ALA A 269 -28.44 -0.04 10.18
C ALA A 269 -29.05 -0.71 8.94
N LEU A 270 -28.99 -2.03 8.83
CA LEU A 270 -29.67 -2.83 7.82
C LEU A 270 -31.17 -2.83 8.08
N LYS A 271 -32.00 -2.93 7.04
CA LYS A 271 -33.47 -2.96 7.17
C LYS A 271 -34.04 -4.07 6.30
N GLU A 272 -35.03 -4.78 6.84
CA GLU A 272 -35.81 -5.75 6.07
C GLU A 272 -36.58 -5.05 4.94
N GLY A 273 -36.69 -5.68 3.78
CA GLY A 273 -37.29 -5.13 2.56
C GLY A 273 -36.49 -4.05 1.86
N SER A 274 -35.26 -3.78 2.30
CA SER A 274 -34.36 -2.82 1.63
C SER A 274 -33.26 -3.56 0.87
N PRO A 275 -32.72 -2.94 -0.20
CA PRO A 275 -31.56 -3.47 -0.87
C PRO A 275 -30.40 -3.69 0.10
N TYR A 276 -29.57 -4.72 -0.19
CA TYR A 276 -28.33 -4.92 0.53
C TYR A 276 -27.43 -3.69 0.39
N SER A 277 -26.70 -3.34 1.45
CA SER A 277 -25.75 -2.25 1.45
C SER A 277 -24.55 -2.56 2.33
N ALA A 278 -23.36 -2.53 1.76
CA ALA A 278 -22.11 -2.74 2.50
C ALA A 278 -21.85 -1.61 3.50
N SER A 279 -22.23 -0.37 3.16
CA SER A 279 -22.11 0.76 4.08
C SER A 279 -23.06 0.63 5.29
N ALA A 280 -24.28 0.11 5.09
CA ALA A 280 -25.20 -0.20 6.19
C ALA A 280 -24.67 -1.35 7.06
N LEU A 281 -24.06 -2.38 6.44
CA LEU A 281 -23.40 -3.46 7.15
C LEU A 281 -22.26 -2.91 8.03
N GLN A 282 -21.38 -2.08 7.48
CA GLN A 282 -20.28 -1.49 8.22
C GLN A 282 -20.76 -0.60 9.37
N ARG A 283 -21.84 0.19 9.15
CA ARG A 283 -22.47 0.96 10.23
C ARG A 283 -23.02 0.06 11.33
N THR A 284 -23.60 -1.09 10.95
CA THR A 284 -24.09 -2.07 11.91
C THR A 284 -22.97 -2.62 12.78
N TYR A 285 -21.85 -3.03 12.19
CA TYR A 285 -20.67 -3.45 12.94
C TYR A 285 -20.15 -2.35 13.88
N ASN A 286 -20.04 -1.12 13.39
CA ASN A 286 -19.56 0.01 14.18
C ASN A 286 -20.50 0.34 15.35
N ASN A 287 -21.82 0.25 15.14
CA ASN A 287 -22.81 0.51 16.18
C ASN A 287 -22.73 -0.56 17.29
N PHE A 288 -22.66 -1.85 16.92
CA PHE A 288 -22.50 -2.92 17.91
C PHE A 288 -21.17 -2.82 18.65
N ALA A 289 -20.08 -2.48 17.99
CA ALA A 289 -18.77 -2.31 18.61
C ALA A 289 -18.72 -1.18 19.67
N ARG A 290 -19.61 -0.19 19.58
CA ARG A 290 -19.74 0.90 20.57
C ARG A 290 -20.52 0.48 21.83
N LEU A 291 -21.22 -0.63 21.79
CA LEU A 291 -21.98 -1.12 22.94
C LEU A 291 -21.04 -1.88 23.88
N GLN A 292 -20.81 -1.33 25.08
CA GLN A 292 -19.93 -1.94 26.11
C GLN A 292 -20.35 -3.36 26.52
N ALA A 293 -21.65 -3.67 26.40
CA ALA A 293 -22.20 -4.99 26.69
C ALA A 293 -21.89 -6.03 25.61
N VAL A 294 -21.44 -5.65 24.42
CA VAL A 294 -21.14 -6.55 23.31
C VAL A 294 -19.65 -6.87 23.29
N LYS A 295 -19.34 -8.16 23.33
CA LYS A 295 -17.95 -8.66 23.19
C LYS A 295 -17.58 -8.90 21.73
N TYR A 296 -18.52 -9.46 20.99
CA TYR A 296 -18.27 -9.94 19.64
C TYR A 296 -19.56 -9.89 18.81
N THR A 297 -19.41 -9.49 17.55
CA THR A 297 -20.49 -9.50 16.56
C THR A 297 -19.99 -10.14 15.27
N ASN A 298 -20.76 -11.08 14.73
CA ASN A 298 -20.53 -11.67 13.43
C ASN A 298 -21.82 -11.63 12.62
N ILE A 299 -21.77 -11.09 11.42
CA ILE A 299 -22.92 -10.92 10.54
C ILE A 299 -22.71 -11.78 9.31
N ARG A 300 -23.64 -12.71 9.05
CA ARG A 300 -23.63 -13.60 7.90
C ARG A 300 -24.91 -13.46 7.10
N PHE A 301 -24.76 -13.47 5.79
CA PHE A 301 -25.89 -13.51 4.87
C PHE A 301 -26.05 -14.90 4.31
N VAL A 302 -27.29 -15.36 4.23
CA VAL A 302 -27.68 -16.62 3.60
C VAL A 302 -28.65 -16.28 2.48
N GLU A 303 -28.31 -16.68 1.27
CA GLU A 303 -29.18 -16.47 0.13
C GLU A 303 -30.39 -17.39 0.21
N ALA A 304 -31.57 -16.86 0.02
CA ALA A 304 -32.77 -17.67 -0.15
C ALA A 304 -32.82 -18.22 -1.58
N PRO A 305 -33.14 -19.50 -1.77
CA PRO A 305 -33.16 -20.10 -3.09
C PRO A 305 -34.03 -19.32 -4.08
N ASP A 306 -33.51 -19.06 -5.26
CA ASP A 306 -34.20 -18.48 -6.43
C ASP A 306 -34.98 -17.17 -6.18
N SER A 307 -34.59 -16.39 -5.18
CA SER A 307 -35.41 -15.23 -4.75
C SER A 307 -34.73 -13.88 -4.87
N GLY A 308 -33.41 -13.80 -5.13
CA GLY A 308 -32.68 -12.51 -5.02
C GLY A 308 -32.77 -11.90 -3.61
N MET A 309 -32.98 -12.70 -2.58
CA MET A 309 -33.16 -12.26 -1.20
C MET A 309 -32.11 -12.83 -0.27
N LEU A 310 -31.79 -12.07 0.78
CA LEU A 310 -30.80 -12.43 1.79
C LEU A 310 -31.41 -12.48 3.17
N ASP A 311 -31.17 -13.57 3.90
CA ASP A 311 -31.38 -13.62 5.33
C ASP A 311 -30.12 -13.14 6.05
N CYS A 312 -30.24 -12.11 6.87
CA CYS A 312 -29.15 -11.56 7.65
C CYS A 312 -29.15 -12.17 9.04
N ASN A 313 -28.13 -12.96 9.37
CA ASN A 313 -27.94 -13.57 10.68
C ASN A 313 -26.87 -12.79 11.46
N ILE A 314 -27.29 -12.06 12.49
CA ILE A 314 -26.44 -11.28 13.39
C ILE A 314 -26.18 -12.10 14.64
N GLN A 315 -25.00 -12.71 14.73
CA GLN A 315 -24.53 -13.46 15.87
C GLN A 315 -23.84 -12.52 16.86
N ILE A 316 -24.32 -12.50 18.11
CA ILE A 316 -23.84 -11.57 19.14
C ILE A 316 -23.43 -12.37 20.39
N SER A 317 -22.26 -12.05 20.94
CA SER A 317 -21.84 -12.47 22.27
C SER A 317 -21.85 -11.25 23.19
N THR A 318 -22.53 -11.37 24.35
CA THR A 318 -22.65 -10.28 25.32
C THR A 318 -21.91 -10.58 26.62
N ASN A 319 -21.55 -9.52 27.37
CA ASN A 319 -21.08 -9.66 28.74
C ASN A 319 -22.25 -10.16 29.61
N LYS A 320 -21.97 -11.04 30.58
CA LYS A 320 -22.95 -11.34 31.62
C LYS A 320 -23.23 -10.07 32.42
N PRO A 321 -24.50 -9.80 32.83
CA PRO A 321 -24.78 -8.68 33.71
C PRO A 321 -23.95 -8.85 34.99
N SER A 322 -23.24 -7.80 35.39
CA SER A 322 -22.64 -7.76 36.73
C SER A 322 -23.79 -7.73 37.72
N THR A 323 -23.89 -8.77 38.52
CA THR A 323 -24.77 -8.82 39.70
C THR A 323 -24.36 -7.80 40.73
#